data_3fe085ed0d4689d9165692929324b59c
#
_entry.id   3fe085ed0d4689d9165692929324b59c
#
_cell.length_a   1.000
_cell.length_b   1.000
_cell.length_c   1.000
_cell.angle_alpha   90.00
_cell.angle_beta   90.00
_cell.angle_gamma   90.00
#
_symmetry.space_group_name_H-M   'P 1'
#
loop_
_entity.id
_entity.type
_entity.pdbx_description
1 polymer ?
#
loop_
_entity_poly.entity_id
_entity_poly.type
_entity_poly.pdbx_seq_one_letter_code
_entity_poly.pdbx_strand_id
1 'polypeptide(L)'
;MYHNPVLLNESISGLNINPSGIYVDVTYGGGGHSQEILKNLNSKGKLIAFDQDQDAIENKSNDRRLNLVKSNFKYLNNFLNYFKINEIDGLLADFGISSHQIDNKDRGFSTRFNSELDMRMNSTQKIDAKAIVNDYDKDQLEYIFKNFGELKNYKKVTIKIIAERAKKPIETTGELKKILAPLVKVKDENKFLAQVFQSIRIEVNDELEVIRTLLSETSKYIKKGGRLVCISYHSLEDRIVKKFIQNGGFNDEVTTDLYGNKNTIFK
;
A
#
# COMPACT_ATOMS: atom_id res chain seq x y z
N MET A 1 12.78 14.24 -11.99
CA MET A 1 13.32 12.95 -12.48
C MET A 1 12.73 11.89 -11.55
N TYR A 2 11.88 10.98 -12.04
CA TYR A 2 11.34 9.92 -11.21
C TYR A 2 12.46 8.97 -10.78
N HIS A 3 12.44 8.54 -9.52
CA HIS A 3 13.42 7.58 -8.99
C HIS A 3 13.30 6.24 -9.73
N ASN A 4 14.41 5.50 -9.81
CA ASN A 4 14.37 4.13 -10.28
C ASN A 4 13.44 3.32 -9.36
N PRO A 5 12.51 2.53 -9.92
CA PRO A 5 11.64 1.67 -9.11
C PRO A 5 12.45 0.70 -8.26
N VAL A 6 11.94 0.43 -7.07
CA VAL A 6 12.56 -0.55 -6.15
C VAL A 6 12.45 -1.95 -6.77
N LEU A 7 13.53 -2.74 -6.71
CA LEU A 7 13.58 -4.14 -7.20
C LEU A 7 13.03 -4.30 -8.63
N LEU A 8 13.32 -3.33 -9.52
CA LEU A 8 12.76 -3.33 -10.89
C LEU A 8 13.07 -4.62 -11.64
N ASN A 9 14.34 -5.01 -11.68
CA ASN A 9 14.78 -6.19 -12.44
C ASN A 9 14.22 -7.49 -11.85
N GLU A 10 14.18 -7.59 -10.52
CA GLU A 10 13.63 -8.72 -9.79
C GLU A 10 12.13 -8.86 -10.03
N SER A 11 11.41 -7.74 -10.04
CA SER A 11 9.98 -7.70 -10.30
C SER A 11 9.63 -8.15 -11.71
N ILE A 12 10.35 -7.64 -12.70
CA ILE A 12 10.15 -8.03 -14.11
C ILE A 12 10.52 -9.50 -14.34
N SER A 13 11.64 -9.95 -13.76
CA SER A 13 12.03 -11.37 -13.80
C SER A 13 10.98 -12.25 -13.12
N GLY A 14 10.46 -11.82 -11.96
CA GLY A 14 9.42 -12.55 -11.22
C GLY A 14 8.11 -12.66 -11.99
N LEU A 15 7.73 -11.65 -12.75
CA LEU A 15 6.53 -11.68 -13.61
C LEU A 15 6.68 -12.67 -14.78
N ASN A 16 7.90 -13.02 -15.20
CA ASN A 16 8.16 -13.93 -16.33
C ASN A 16 7.29 -13.62 -17.55
N ILE A 17 7.45 -12.41 -18.10
CA ILE A 17 6.50 -11.78 -19.00
C ILE A 17 6.36 -12.55 -20.32
N ASN A 18 5.12 -13.01 -20.60
CA ASN A 18 4.69 -13.41 -21.94
C ASN A 18 4.42 -12.13 -22.77
N PRO A 19 5.12 -11.90 -23.89
CA PRO A 19 4.96 -10.66 -24.67
C PRO A 19 3.53 -10.36 -25.15
N SER A 20 2.69 -11.37 -25.32
CA SER A 20 1.28 -11.21 -25.71
C SER A 20 0.28 -11.30 -24.55
N GLY A 21 0.79 -11.35 -23.31
CA GLY A 21 -0.02 -11.52 -22.11
C GLY A 21 -0.74 -10.26 -21.63
N ILE A 22 -1.60 -10.45 -20.64
CA ILE A 22 -2.33 -9.38 -19.94
C ILE A 22 -1.76 -9.26 -18.53
N TYR A 23 -1.26 -8.09 -18.20
CA TYR A 23 -0.66 -7.79 -16.89
C TYR A 23 -1.42 -6.69 -16.17
N VAL A 24 -1.33 -6.73 -14.84
CA VAL A 24 -1.88 -5.70 -13.97
C VAL A 24 -0.76 -5.14 -13.09
N ASP A 25 -0.63 -3.82 -13.03
CA ASP A 25 0.19 -3.09 -12.07
C ASP A 25 -0.77 -2.30 -11.17
N VAL A 26 -0.91 -2.72 -9.91
CA VAL A 26 -1.90 -2.08 -9.02
C VAL A 26 -1.36 -0.84 -8.32
N THR A 27 -0.11 -0.46 -8.57
CA THR A 27 0.63 0.61 -7.91
C THR A 27 1.45 1.41 -8.94
N TYR A 28 0.74 2.07 -9.86
CA TYR A 28 1.38 2.77 -10.99
C TYR A 28 2.43 3.79 -10.56
N GLY A 29 2.13 4.65 -9.57
CA GLY A 29 3.02 5.68 -9.05
C GLY A 29 3.65 6.54 -10.14
N GLY A 30 4.97 6.52 -10.24
CA GLY A 30 5.72 7.19 -11.30
C GLY A 30 5.75 6.44 -12.64
N GLY A 31 5.12 5.28 -12.73
CA GLY A 31 5.02 4.46 -13.95
C GLY A 31 6.27 3.65 -14.28
N GLY A 32 7.26 3.57 -13.40
CA GLY A 32 8.54 2.93 -13.71
C GLY A 32 8.41 1.43 -13.95
N HIS A 33 7.76 0.69 -13.07
CA HIS A 33 7.46 -0.74 -13.27
C HIS A 33 6.57 -0.95 -14.50
N SER A 34 5.51 -0.18 -14.63
CA SER A 34 4.61 -0.22 -15.78
C SER A 34 5.32 -0.01 -17.12
N GLN A 35 6.24 0.94 -17.19
CA GLN A 35 7.05 1.19 -18.40
C GLN A 35 7.92 -0.01 -18.75
N GLU A 36 8.53 -0.65 -17.76
CA GLU A 36 9.37 -1.82 -17.99
C GLU A 36 8.55 -3.05 -18.42
N ILE A 37 7.35 -3.24 -17.83
CA ILE A 37 6.39 -4.25 -18.30
C ILE A 37 6.04 -3.99 -19.79
N LEU A 38 5.70 -2.75 -20.15
CA LEU A 38 5.35 -2.38 -21.52
C LEU A 38 6.49 -2.62 -22.54
N LYS A 39 7.76 -2.44 -22.16
CA LYS A 39 8.91 -2.76 -23.02
C LYS A 39 8.98 -4.25 -23.36
N ASN A 40 8.55 -5.12 -22.47
CA ASN A 40 8.55 -6.56 -22.65
C ASN A 40 7.27 -7.07 -23.35
N LEU A 41 6.25 -6.24 -23.56
CA LEU A 41 5.02 -6.60 -24.28
C LEU A 41 5.13 -6.30 -25.78
N ASN A 42 4.52 -7.15 -26.60
CA ASN A 42 4.30 -6.88 -28.03
C ASN A 42 2.98 -6.14 -28.27
N SER A 43 2.58 -5.93 -29.52
CA SER A 43 1.36 -5.21 -29.89
C SER A 43 0.05 -5.87 -29.46
N LYS A 44 0.07 -7.15 -29.07
CA LYS A 44 -1.09 -7.92 -28.58
C LYS A 44 -1.19 -7.88 -27.05
N GLY A 45 -0.06 -7.62 -26.36
CA GLY A 45 -0.01 -7.54 -24.91
C GLY A 45 -0.81 -6.33 -24.37
N LYS A 46 -1.27 -6.43 -23.14
CA LYS A 46 -2.03 -5.37 -22.46
C LYS A 46 -1.53 -5.17 -21.04
N LEU A 47 -1.53 -3.93 -20.59
CA LEU A 47 -1.27 -3.55 -19.21
C LEU A 47 -2.45 -2.75 -18.67
N ILE A 48 -3.02 -3.19 -17.57
CA ILE A 48 -3.98 -2.43 -16.79
C ILE A 48 -3.22 -1.92 -15.56
N ALA A 49 -3.15 -0.62 -15.36
CA ALA A 49 -2.51 -0.06 -14.20
C ALA A 49 -3.50 0.73 -13.34
N PHE A 50 -3.27 0.72 -12.03
CA PHE A 50 -4.11 1.41 -11.04
C PHE A 50 -3.27 2.40 -10.26
N ASP A 51 -3.86 3.55 -10.00
CA ASP A 51 -3.45 4.43 -8.92
C ASP A 51 -4.65 5.23 -8.42
N GLN A 52 -4.66 5.55 -7.15
CA GLN A 52 -5.70 6.40 -6.56
C GLN A 52 -5.25 7.86 -6.43
N ASP A 53 -3.95 8.13 -6.60
CA ASP A 53 -3.37 9.46 -6.53
C ASP A 53 -3.52 10.20 -7.86
N GLN A 54 -4.03 11.43 -7.80
CA GLN A 54 -4.18 12.28 -8.99
C GLN A 54 -2.84 12.57 -9.65
N ASP A 55 -1.80 12.81 -8.86
CA ASP A 55 -0.47 13.13 -9.37
C ASP A 55 0.12 11.98 -10.20
N ALA A 56 -0.17 10.73 -9.81
CA ALA A 56 0.25 9.55 -10.57
C ALA A 56 -0.48 9.45 -11.92
N ILE A 57 -1.77 9.79 -11.95
CA ILE A 57 -2.57 9.75 -13.18
C ILE A 57 -2.12 10.78 -14.20
N GLU A 58 -1.67 11.96 -13.76
CA GLU A 58 -1.16 13.02 -14.66
C GLU A 58 0.13 12.64 -15.37
N ASN A 59 0.88 11.67 -14.81
CA ASN A 59 2.10 11.12 -15.41
C ASN A 59 1.87 9.94 -16.37
N LYS A 60 0.64 9.76 -16.84
CA LYS A 60 0.28 8.65 -17.74
C LYS A 60 1.14 8.58 -18.98
N SER A 61 1.69 7.40 -19.26
CA SER A 61 2.32 7.09 -20.56
C SER A 61 1.30 7.08 -21.70
N ASN A 62 1.73 7.51 -22.88
CA ASN A 62 0.90 7.50 -24.10
C ASN A 62 0.87 6.14 -24.83
N ASP A 63 1.38 5.07 -24.21
CA ASP A 63 1.37 3.73 -24.79
C ASP A 63 -0.07 3.21 -24.92
N ARG A 64 -0.46 2.81 -26.14
CA ARG A 64 -1.83 2.32 -26.42
C ARG A 64 -2.18 1.01 -25.74
N ARG A 65 -1.18 0.25 -25.29
CA ARG A 65 -1.36 -1.00 -24.54
C ARG A 65 -1.67 -0.76 -23.06
N LEU A 66 -1.49 0.48 -22.56
CA LEU A 66 -1.74 0.88 -21.17
C LEU A 66 -3.16 1.40 -20.98
N ASN A 67 -3.90 0.76 -20.08
CA ASN A 67 -5.13 1.27 -19.52
C ASN A 67 -4.87 1.70 -18.06
N LEU A 68 -4.62 2.99 -17.83
CA LEU A 68 -4.43 3.53 -16.49
C LEU A 68 -5.80 3.94 -15.90
N VAL A 69 -6.09 3.39 -14.73
CA VAL A 69 -7.34 3.54 -13.99
C VAL A 69 -7.10 4.37 -12.73
N LYS A 70 -7.80 5.50 -12.60
CA LYS A 70 -7.82 6.26 -11.35
C LYS A 70 -8.75 5.59 -10.35
N SER A 71 -8.24 4.66 -9.57
CA SER A 71 -9.01 3.96 -8.55
C SER A 71 -8.11 3.28 -7.54
N ASN A 72 -8.66 3.03 -6.35
CA ASN A 72 -8.04 2.12 -5.41
C ASN A 72 -8.11 0.68 -5.96
N PHE A 73 -7.03 -0.05 -5.84
CA PHE A 73 -6.91 -1.41 -6.37
C PHE A 73 -7.80 -2.46 -5.66
N LYS A 74 -8.43 -2.13 -4.55
CA LYS A 74 -9.49 -2.97 -3.96
C LYS A 74 -10.66 -3.21 -4.92
N TYR A 75 -10.82 -2.36 -5.94
CA TYR A 75 -11.83 -2.50 -6.97
C TYR A 75 -11.35 -3.25 -8.22
N LEU A 76 -10.24 -4.00 -8.13
CA LEU A 76 -9.66 -4.78 -9.22
C LEU A 76 -10.73 -5.59 -9.99
N ASN A 77 -11.55 -6.35 -9.26
CA ASN A 77 -12.63 -7.16 -9.83
C ASN A 77 -13.59 -6.34 -10.72
N ASN A 78 -14.02 -5.17 -10.25
CA ASN A 78 -14.94 -4.31 -10.98
C ASN A 78 -14.36 -3.88 -12.33
N PHE A 79 -13.08 -3.49 -12.36
CA PHE A 79 -12.43 -3.02 -13.58
C PHE A 79 -12.04 -4.15 -14.53
N LEU A 80 -11.59 -5.30 -14.04
CA LEU A 80 -11.34 -6.45 -14.91
C LEU A 80 -12.64 -6.90 -15.60
N ASN A 81 -13.77 -6.94 -14.87
CA ASN A 81 -15.07 -7.20 -15.44
C ASN A 81 -15.49 -6.14 -16.47
N TYR A 82 -15.28 -4.84 -16.17
CA TYR A 82 -15.56 -3.75 -17.12
C TYR A 82 -14.77 -3.90 -18.43
N PHE A 83 -13.48 -4.27 -18.34
CA PHE A 83 -12.63 -4.53 -19.49
C PHE A 83 -12.87 -5.91 -20.14
N LYS A 84 -13.80 -6.72 -19.61
CA LYS A 84 -14.09 -8.09 -20.05
C LYS A 84 -12.85 -8.99 -20.03
N ILE A 85 -12.04 -8.85 -18.96
CA ILE A 85 -10.84 -9.67 -18.72
C ILE A 85 -11.19 -10.72 -17.68
N ASN A 86 -11.14 -11.98 -18.10
CA ASN A 86 -11.44 -13.13 -17.23
C ASN A 86 -10.18 -13.73 -16.61
N GLU A 87 -9.03 -13.55 -17.27
CA GLU A 87 -7.74 -14.10 -16.80
C GLU A 87 -6.61 -13.13 -17.10
N ILE A 88 -5.61 -13.09 -16.22
CA ILE A 88 -4.39 -12.31 -16.35
C ILE A 88 -3.15 -13.21 -16.27
N ASP A 89 -2.08 -12.84 -16.96
CA ASP A 89 -0.79 -13.53 -16.96
C ASP A 89 0.03 -13.20 -15.71
N GLY A 90 -0.14 -12.02 -15.15
CA GLY A 90 0.52 -11.64 -13.91
C GLY A 90 0.02 -10.33 -13.33
N LEU A 91 0.32 -10.17 -12.03
CA LEU A 91 0.03 -8.97 -11.27
C LEU A 91 1.25 -8.54 -10.48
N LEU A 92 1.55 -7.24 -10.55
CA LEU A 92 2.55 -6.56 -9.74
C LEU A 92 1.86 -5.65 -8.72
N ALA A 93 2.33 -5.70 -7.48
CA ALA A 93 1.92 -4.81 -6.40
C ALA A 93 3.16 -4.32 -5.64
N ASP A 94 3.49 -3.03 -5.75
CA ASP A 94 4.54 -2.35 -5.00
C ASP A 94 3.86 -1.56 -3.88
N PHE A 95 3.70 -2.18 -2.69
CA PHE A 95 2.87 -1.63 -1.62
C PHE A 95 3.52 -0.40 -0.96
N GLY A 96 2.69 0.36 -0.26
CA GLY A 96 3.13 1.55 0.48
C GLY A 96 2.95 2.85 -0.30
N ILE A 97 3.80 3.82 -0.01
CA ILE A 97 3.74 5.18 -0.58
C ILE A 97 4.80 5.38 -1.65
N SER A 98 4.46 6.15 -2.68
CA SER A 98 5.41 6.50 -3.73
C SER A 98 6.47 7.50 -3.21
N SER A 99 7.65 7.50 -3.85
CA SER A 99 8.69 8.50 -3.57
C SER A 99 8.17 9.92 -3.75
N HIS A 100 7.28 10.13 -4.73
CA HIS A 100 6.65 11.44 -4.95
C HIS A 100 5.82 11.90 -3.74
N GLN A 101 5.02 11.00 -3.14
CA GLN A 101 4.24 11.29 -1.93
C GLN A 101 5.14 11.61 -0.72
N ILE A 102 6.29 10.92 -0.58
CA ILE A 102 7.25 11.18 0.51
C ILE A 102 7.94 12.54 0.33
N ASP A 103 8.29 12.89 -0.89
CA ASP A 103 9.05 14.10 -1.21
C ASP A 103 8.16 15.35 -1.34
N ASN A 104 6.87 15.16 -1.59
CA ASN A 104 5.90 16.25 -1.61
C ASN A 104 5.57 16.68 -0.17
N LYS A 105 6.10 17.85 0.19
CA LYS A 105 5.95 18.41 1.55
C LYS A 105 4.53 18.82 1.93
N ASP A 106 3.61 18.94 0.98
CA ASP A 106 2.23 19.36 1.27
C ASP A 106 1.30 18.18 1.59
N ARG A 107 1.78 16.92 1.43
CA ARG A 107 0.99 15.69 1.61
C ARG A 107 1.06 15.09 3.02
N GLY A 108 1.93 15.55 3.89
CA GLY A 108 2.04 15.12 5.29
C GLY A 108 2.60 13.70 5.53
N PHE A 109 3.07 12.98 4.52
CA PHE A 109 3.62 11.63 4.68
C PHE A 109 4.98 11.57 5.36
N SER A 110 5.77 12.62 5.23
CA SER A 110 7.16 12.65 5.68
C SER A 110 7.35 13.32 7.02
N THR A 111 8.17 12.70 7.88
CA THR A 111 8.62 13.34 9.12
C THR A 111 9.66 14.44 8.90
N ARG A 112 10.18 14.61 7.67
CA ARG A 112 11.22 15.62 7.35
C ARG A 112 10.67 17.04 7.27
N PHE A 113 9.42 17.18 6.89
CA PHE A 113 8.79 18.49 6.65
C PHE A 113 7.77 18.81 7.76
N ASN A 114 7.46 20.10 7.90
CA ASN A 114 6.33 20.56 8.68
C ASN A 114 5.18 20.86 7.72
N SER A 115 4.19 19.99 7.72
CA SER A 115 3.08 19.96 6.76
C SER A 115 1.76 19.80 7.50
N GLU A 116 0.64 20.02 6.85
CA GLU A 116 -0.65 19.58 7.37
C GLU A 116 -0.66 18.06 7.61
N LEU A 117 -1.41 17.59 8.60
CA LEU A 117 -1.64 16.18 8.88
C LEU A 117 -2.69 15.63 7.90
N ASP A 118 -2.30 15.39 6.65
CA ASP A 118 -3.19 14.83 5.62
C ASP A 118 -3.02 13.31 5.49
N MET A 119 -1.92 12.83 4.94
CA MET A 119 -1.57 11.43 4.68
C MET A 119 -2.54 10.65 3.79
N ARG A 120 -3.49 11.29 3.10
CA ARG A 120 -4.40 10.62 2.17
C ARG A 120 -3.69 10.34 0.85
N MET A 121 -3.68 9.11 0.39
CA MET A 121 -3.24 8.76 -0.96
C MET A 121 -4.24 9.29 -2.00
N ASN A 122 -5.53 9.17 -1.71
CA ASN A 122 -6.60 9.81 -2.49
C ASN A 122 -7.09 11.07 -1.76
N SER A 123 -6.78 12.25 -2.26
CA SER A 123 -7.14 13.54 -1.66
C SER A 123 -8.65 13.79 -1.52
N THR A 124 -9.50 12.99 -2.19
CA THR A 124 -10.97 13.10 -2.08
C THR A 124 -11.56 12.29 -0.92
N GLN A 125 -10.75 11.51 -0.19
CA GLN A 125 -11.21 10.80 1.01
C GLN A 125 -11.61 11.80 2.09
N LYS A 126 -12.59 11.40 2.93
CA LYS A 126 -13.11 12.27 4.00
C LYS A 126 -12.21 12.31 5.22
N ILE A 127 -11.59 11.18 5.57
CA ILE A 127 -10.77 11.02 6.77
C ILE A 127 -9.32 11.24 6.39
N ASP A 128 -8.68 12.21 7.01
CA ASP A 128 -7.26 12.52 6.94
C ASP A 128 -6.55 12.20 8.27
N ALA A 129 -5.24 12.37 8.32
CA ALA A 129 -4.46 12.15 9.53
C ALA A 129 -4.84 13.10 10.66
N LYS A 130 -5.30 14.31 10.34
CA LYS A 130 -5.76 15.30 11.32
C LYS A 130 -7.02 14.81 12.03
N ALA A 131 -7.99 14.27 11.30
CA ALA A 131 -9.19 13.68 11.87
C ALA A 131 -8.85 12.50 12.80
N ILE A 132 -7.95 11.60 12.40
CA ILE A 132 -7.54 10.49 13.26
C ILE A 132 -6.93 11.00 14.56
N VAL A 133 -6.00 11.93 14.49
CA VAL A 133 -5.29 12.43 15.68
C VAL A 133 -6.23 13.21 16.62
N ASN A 134 -7.17 13.98 16.08
CA ASN A 134 -8.02 14.85 16.88
C ASN A 134 -9.35 14.22 17.30
N ASP A 135 -9.96 13.34 16.50
CA ASP A 135 -11.34 12.89 16.70
C ASP A 135 -11.45 11.45 17.21
N TYR A 136 -10.45 10.59 16.92
CA TYR A 136 -10.44 9.20 17.39
C TYR A 136 -10.46 9.14 18.93
N ASP A 137 -11.26 8.22 19.46
CA ASP A 137 -11.27 7.96 20.90
C ASP A 137 -9.98 7.26 21.37
N LYS A 138 -9.88 7.03 22.67
CA LYS A 138 -8.69 6.43 23.29
C LYS A 138 -8.44 5.04 22.75
N ASP A 139 -9.47 4.21 22.63
CA ASP A 139 -9.33 2.80 22.27
C ASP A 139 -8.96 2.66 20.80
N GLN A 140 -9.51 3.50 19.94
CA GLN A 140 -9.13 3.59 18.53
C GLN A 140 -7.67 4.01 18.35
N LEU A 141 -7.20 5.03 19.05
CA LEU A 141 -5.79 5.44 19.01
C LEU A 141 -4.85 4.36 19.56
N GLU A 142 -5.20 3.72 20.68
CA GLU A 142 -4.43 2.60 21.23
C GLU A 142 -4.35 1.44 20.24
N TYR A 143 -5.46 1.14 19.55
CA TYR A 143 -5.52 0.08 18.54
C TYR A 143 -4.54 0.33 17.40
N ILE A 144 -4.58 1.52 16.76
CA ILE A 144 -3.72 1.81 15.62
C ILE A 144 -2.24 1.87 16.01
N PHE A 145 -1.90 2.51 17.13
CA PHE A 145 -0.51 2.60 17.57
C PHE A 145 0.07 1.25 17.99
N LYS A 146 -0.74 0.39 18.59
CA LYS A 146 -0.34 -0.96 18.97
C LYS A 146 -0.20 -1.88 17.76
N ASN A 147 -1.23 -1.92 16.88
CA ASN A 147 -1.33 -2.94 15.85
C ASN A 147 -0.70 -2.52 14.52
N PHE A 148 -0.77 -1.22 14.15
CA PHE A 148 -0.19 -0.72 12.91
C PHE A 148 1.18 -0.07 13.09
N GLY A 149 1.43 0.53 14.27
CA GLY A 149 2.73 1.08 14.63
C GLY A 149 3.66 0.09 15.33
N GLU A 150 3.14 -1.02 15.83
CA GLU A 150 3.87 -1.99 16.68
C GLU A 150 4.61 -1.31 17.84
N LEU A 151 4.02 -0.23 18.37
CA LEU A 151 4.61 0.60 19.42
C LEU A 151 4.45 -0.06 20.81
N LYS A 152 5.54 -0.31 21.49
CA LYS A 152 5.49 -0.84 22.87
C LYS A 152 4.87 0.15 23.85
N ASN A 153 5.07 1.45 23.62
CA ASN A 153 4.60 2.54 24.48
C ASN A 153 3.31 3.20 23.96
N TYR A 154 2.51 2.50 23.16
CA TYR A 154 1.29 3.00 22.51
C TYR A 154 0.35 3.75 23.49
N LYS A 155 0.16 3.24 24.72
CA LYS A 155 -0.67 3.91 25.73
C LYS A 155 -0.15 5.30 26.12
N LYS A 156 1.17 5.45 26.24
CA LYS A 156 1.77 6.76 26.54
C LYS A 156 1.61 7.74 25.38
N VAL A 157 1.74 7.24 24.15
CA VAL A 157 1.49 8.02 22.90
C VAL A 157 0.05 8.51 22.89
N THR A 158 -0.91 7.63 23.09
CA THR A 158 -2.35 7.96 23.12
C THR A 158 -2.67 8.99 24.20
N ILE A 159 -2.24 8.76 25.45
CA ILE A 159 -2.48 9.70 26.54
C ILE A 159 -1.90 11.09 26.22
N LYS A 160 -0.71 11.13 25.66
CA LYS A 160 -0.04 12.39 25.32
C LYS A 160 -0.78 13.16 24.23
N ILE A 161 -1.21 12.48 23.17
CA ILE A 161 -2.02 13.08 22.09
C ILE A 161 -3.34 13.62 22.65
N ILE A 162 -4.09 12.82 23.41
CA ILE A 162 -5.38 13.25 23.99
C ILE A 162 -5.21 14.48 24.90
N ALA A 163 -4.17 14.49 25.73
CA ALA A 163 -3.92 15.61 26.63
C ALA A 163 -3.54 16.90 25.89
N GLU A 164 -2.84 16.81 24.78
CA GLU A 164 -2.43 18.00 24.01
C GLU A 164 -3.54 18.50 23.10
N ARG A 165 -4.26 17.60 22.40
CA ARG A 165 -5.39 18.01 21.56
C ARG A 165 -6.55 18.66 22.33
N ALA A 166 -6.71 18.31 23.63
CA ALA A 166 -7.67 18.95 24.51
C ALA A 166 -7.37 20.43 24.77
N LYS A 167 -6.11 20.86 24.62
CA LYS A 167 -5.68 22.26 24.74
C LYS A 167 -5.84 23.03 23.43
N LYS A 168 -5.43 22.40 22.33
CA LYS A 168 -5.46 22.94 20.98
C LYS A 168 -5.43 21.78 19.97
N PRO A 169 -6.24 21.79 18.91
CA PRO A 169 -6.16 20.81 17.82
C PRO A 169 -4.72 20.68 17.28
N ILE A 170 -4.32 19.45 16.99
CA ILE A 170 -3.01 19.13 16.39
C ILE A 170 -3.20 19.16 14.87
N GLU A 171 -2.61 20.14 14.20
CA GLU A 171 -2.88 20.37 12.78
C GLU A 171 -1.73 19.96 11.88
N THR A 172 -0.49 19.98 12.40
CA THR A 172 0.70 19.75 11.57
C THR A 172 1.54 18.57 12.04
N THR A 173 2.29 18.02 11.10
CA THR A 173 3.29 16.97 11.37
C THR A 173 4.34 17.44 12.37
N GLY A 174 4.72 18.73 12.31
CA GLY A 174 5.68 19.34 13.24
C GLY A 174 5.14 19.45 14.67
N GLU A 175 3.84 19.81 14.84
CA GLU A 175 3.21 19.81 16.15
C GLU A 175 3.15 18.40 16.74
N LEU A 176 2.72 17.41 15.96
CA LEU A 176 2.67 16.01 16.39
C LEU A 176 4.05 15.50 16.82
N LYS A 177 5.11 15.79 16.04
CA LYS A 177 6.49 15.44 16.38
C LYS A 177 6.92 16.06 17.70
N LYS A 178 6.71 17.36 17.91
CA LYS A 178 7.06 18.07 19.17
C LYS A 178 6.36 17.47 20.37
N ILE A 179 5.09 17.09 20.24
CA ILE A 179 4.29 16.46 21.29
C ILE A 179 4.89 15.11 21.69
N LEU A 180 5.34 14.34 20.73
CA LEU A 180 5.76 12.95 20.94
C LEU A 180 7.25 12.77 21.20
N ALA A 181 8.11 13.70 20.81
CA ALA A 181 9.55 13.63 21.00
C ALA A 181 9.98 13.32 22.47
N PRO A 182 9.33 13.90 23.51
CA PRO A 182 9.69 13.60 24.90
C PRO A 182 9.43 12.15 25.35
N LEU A 183 8.72 11.34 24.57
CA LEU A 183 8.37 9.96 24.92
C LEU A 183 9.49 8.96 24.63
N VAL A 184 10.53 9.37 23.94
CA VAL A 184 11.65 8.51 23.51
C VAL A 184 13.01 9.22 23.66
N LYS A 185 14.07 8.43 23.62
CA LYS A 185 15.44 8.99 23.58
C LYS A 185 15.73 9.52 22.17
N VAL A 186 16.53 10.58 22.06
CA VAL A 186 16.90 11.23 20.79
C VAL A 186 17.40 10.23 19.74
N LYS A 187 18.20 9.23 20.14
CA LYS A 187 18.72 8.20 19.23
C LYS A 187 17.64 7.32 18.59
N ASP A 188 16.49 7.18 19.23
CA ASP A 188 15.39 6.31 18.82
C ASP A 188 14.24 7.11 18.14
N GLU A 189 14.33 8.46 18.14
CA GLU A 189 13.25 9.36 17.73
C GLU A 189 12.80 9.12 16.30
N ASN A 190 13.72 9.03 15.34
CA ASN A 190 13.38 8.83 13.93
C ASN A 190 12.61 7.53 13.70
N LYS A 191 13.06 6.43 14.31
CA LYS A 191 12.39 5.13 14.22
C LYS A 191 10.99 5.19 14.84
N PHE A 192 10.89 5.78 16.02
CA PHE A 192 9.63 5.92 16.73
C PHE A 192 8.62 6.76 15.94
N LEU A 193 9.05 7.92 15.43
CA LEU A 193 8.18 8.78 14.61
C LEU A 193 7.77 8.09 13.32
N ALA A 194 8.67 7.36 12.66
CA ALA A 194 8.32 6.56 11.48
C ALA A 194 7.20 5.55 11.79
N GLN A 195 7.25 4.87 12.95
CA GLN A 195 6.21 3.94 13.37
C GLN A 195 4.87 4.64 13.69
N VAL A 196 4.92 5.83 14.31
CA VAL A 196 3.71 6.63 14.56
C VAL A 196 3.08 7.07 13.23
N PHE A 197 3.85 7.61 12.32
CA PHE A 197 3.37 8.05 11.01
C PHE A 197 2.84 6.88 10.17
N GLN A 198 3.55 5.74 10.19
CA GLN A 198 3.08 4.51 9.56
C GLN A 198 1.71 4.09 10.10
N SER A 199 1.51 4.11 11.42
CA SER A 199 0.23 3.69 12.01
C SER A 199 -0.95 4.57 11.58
N ILE A 200 -0.74 5.89 11.55
CA ILE A 200 -1.76 6.85 11.11
C ILE A 200 -2.01 6.68 9.60
N ARG A 201 -0.97 6.56 8.80
CA ARG A 201 -1.06 6.38 7.34
C ARG A 201 -1.84 5.12 6.96
N ILE A 202 -1.53 4.00 7.61
CA ILE A 202 -2.22 2.72 7.40
C ILE A 202 -3.72 2.90 7.67
N GLU A 203 -4.08 3.56 8.76
CA GLU A 203 -5.47 3.81 9.13
C GLU A 203 -6.17 4.75 8.13
N VAL A 204 -5.54 5.88 7.78
CA VAL A 204 -6.09 6.84 6.80
C VAL A 204 -6.44 6.13 5.48
N ASN A 205 -5.58 5.23 5.01
CA ASN A 205 -5.68 4.65 3.67
C ASN A 205 -6.24 3.22 3.67
N ASP A 206 -6.59 2.67 4.84
CA ASP A 206 -7.10 1.30 5.01
C ASP A 206 -6.17 0.25 4.36
N GLU A 207 -4.83 0.50 4.43
CA GLU A 207 -3.85 -0.18 3.59
C GLU A 207 -3.89 -1.71 3.74
N LEU A 208 -3.99 -2.22 4.97
CA LEU A 208 -3.91 -3.66 5.22
C LEU A 208 -5.15 -4.42 4.72
N GLU A 209 -6.34 -3.82 4.86
CA GLU A 209 -7.58 -4.45 4.37
C GLU A 209 -7.66 -4.39 2.84
N VAL A 210 -7.18 -3.30 2.27
CA VAL A 210 -7.07 -3.14 0.81
C VAL A 210 -6.13 -4.22 0.22
N ILE A 211 -4.99 -4.53 0.88
CA ILE A 211 -4.09 -5.61 0.48
C ILE A 211 -4.79 -6.99 0.58
N ARG A 212 -5.54 -7.26 1.66
CA ARG A 212 -6.30 -8.51 1.81
C ARG A 212 -7.32 -8.69 0.69
N THR A 213 -8.07 -7.64 0.42
CA THR A 213 -9.06 -7.62 -0.67
C THR A 213 -8.39 -7.89 -2.02
N LEU A 214 -7.29 -7.20 -2.33
CA LEU A 214 -6.53 -7.40 -3.56
C LEU A 214 -6.10 -8.86 -3.73
N LEU A 215 -5.45 -9.43 -2.72
CA LEU A 215 -4.93 -10.81 -2.79
C LEU A 215 -6.06 -11.82 -3.03
N SER A 216 -7.18 -11.67 -2.31
CA SER A 216 -8.36 -12.52 -2.48
C SER A 216 -8.95 -12.42 -3.88
N GLU A 217 -9.05 -11.21 -4.43
CA GLU A 217 -9.57 -11.01 -5.78
C GLU A 217 -8.57 -11.49 -6.85
N THR A 218 -7.28 -11.22 -6.67
CA THR A 218 -6.23 -11.61 -7.61
C THR A 218 -6.21 -13.11 -7.87
N SER A 219 -6.46 -13.92 -6.84
CA SER A 219 -6.48 -15.39 -6.97
C SER A 219 -7.52 -15.91 -7.94
N LYS A 220 -8.57 -15.14 -8.22
CA LYS A 220 -9.64 -15.52 -9.15
C LYS A 220 -9.26 -15.26 -10.61
N TYR A 221 -8.31 -14.37 -10.85
CA TYR A 221 -7.97 -13.90 -12.20
C TYR A 221 -6.61 -14.39 -12.70
N ILE A 222 -5.66 -14.69 -11.82
CA ILE A 222 -4.36 -15.22 -12.26
C ILE A 222 -4.55 -16.62 -12.84
N LYS A 223 -4.25 -16.76 -14.13
CA LYS A 223 -4.32 -18.05 -14.82
C LYS A 223 -3.27 -19.05 -14.29
N LYS A 224 -3.48 -20.33 -14.56
CA LYS A 224 -2.48 -21.36 -14.23
C LYS A 224 -1.13 -21.03 -14.87
N GLY A 225 -0.08 -20.97 -14.05
CA GLY A 225 1.28 -20.56 -14.46
C GLY A 225 1.50 -19.05 -14.50
N GLY A 226 0.46 -18.23 -14.25
CA GLY A 226 0.60 -16.79 -14.06
C GLY A 226 1.36 -16.45 -12.78
N ARG A 227 1.79 -15.19 -12.64
CA ARG A 227 2.67 -14.73 -11.56
C ARG A 227 2.05 -13.61 -10.73
N LEU A 228 2.21 -13.71 -9.42
CA LEU A 228 1.95 -12.62 -8.48
C LEU A 228 3.28 -12.14 -7.91
N VAL A 229 3.58 -10.86 -8.10
CA VAL A 229 4.77 -10.20 -7.57
C VAL A 229 4.34 -9.12 -6.60
N CYS A 230 4.79 -9.21 -5.35
CA CYS A 230 4.50 -8.23 -4.31
C CYS A 230 5.81 -7.70 -3.71
N ILE A 231 5.91 -6.38 -3.57
CA ILE A 231 6.97 -5.70 -2.83
C ILE A 231 6.34 -5.16 -1.56
N SER A 232 6.95 -5.44 -0.40
CA SER A 232 6.50 -5.01 0.92
C SER A 232 7.59 -4.22 1.62
N TYR A 233 7.22 -3.15 2.33
CA TYR A 233 8.17 -2.26 3.02
C TYR A 233 8.17 -2.42 4.53
N HIS A 234 7.15 -3.08 5.08
CA HIS A 234 7.08 -3.33 6.52
C HIS A 234 6.45 -4.70 6.85
N SER A 235 6.70 -5.13 8.08
CA SER A 235 6.31 -6.46 8.60
C SER A 235 4.83 -6.80 8.48
N LEU A 236 3.94 -5.80 8.54
CA LEU A 236 2.50 -6.02 8.48
C LEU A 236 2.06 -6.44 7.08
N GLU A 237 2.56 -5.75 6.04
CA GLU A 237 2.32 -6.13 4.62
C GLU A 237 2.89 -7.52 4.35
N ASP A 238 4.15 -7.74 4.71
CA ASP A 238 4.86 -9.00 4.48
C ASP A 238 4.12 -10.18 5.13
N ARG A 239 3.64 -10.03 6.38
CA ARG A 239 2.84 -11.08 7.05
C ARG A 239 1.55 -11.42 6.32
N ILE A 240 0.84 -10.41 5.78
CA ILE A 240 -0.40 -10.62 5.03
C ILE A 240 -0.11 -11.40 3.74
N VAL A 241 0.88 -10.95 2.96
CA VAL A 241 1.26 -11.59 1.70
C VAL A 241 1.73 -13.03 1.94
N LYS A 242 2.65 -13.24 2.89
CA LYS A 242 3.16 -14.57 3.24
C LYS A 242 2.05 -15.50 3.69
N LYS A 243 1.17 -15.05 4.61
CA LYS A 243 0.05 -15.87 5.08
C LYS A 243 -0.83 -16.30 3.92
N PHE A 244 -1.17 -15.38 3.03
CA PHE A 244 -1.99 -15.67 1.86
C PHE A 244 -1.35 -16.69 0.92
N ILE A 245 -0.06 -16.50 0.56
CA ILE A 245 0.65 -17.41 -0.33
C ILE A 245 0.79 -18.81 0.29
N GLN A 246 1.16 -18.89 1.58
CA GLN A 246 1.41 -20.15 2.26
C GLN A 246 0.16 -20.97 2.56
N ASN A 247 -0.98 -20.30 2.79
CA ASN A 247 -2.20 -20.95 3.23
C ASN A 247 -3.31 -20.97 2.16
N GLY A 248 -3.11 -20.26 1.04
CA GLY A 248 -4.15 -20.10 0.02
C GLY A 248 -5.29 -19.16 0.43
N GLY A 249 -5.14 -18.45 1.55
CA GLY A 249 -6.15 -17.54 2.09
C GLY A 249 -5.76 -16.96 3.45
N PHE A 250 -6.71 -16.28 4.09
CA PHE A 250 -6.49 -15.62 5.40
C PHE A 250 -7.03 -16.42 6.58
N ASN A 251 -7.77 -17.52 6.31
CA ASN A 251 -8.26 -18.41 7.35
C ASN A 251 -7.10 -19.22 7.95
N ASP A 252 -7.21 -19.55 9.23
CA ASP A 252 -6.19 -20.35 9.93
C ASP A 252 -6.28 -21.85 9.56
N GLU A 253 -7.40 -22.29 9.01
CA GLU A 253 -7.58 -23.65 8.53
C GLU A 253 -6.97 -23.82 7.14
N VAL A 254 -5.81 -24.43 7.11
CA VAL A 254 -5.18 -24.86 5.86
C VAL A 254 -5.81 -26.18 5.44
N THR A 255 -6.54 -26.16 4.32
CA THR A 255 -7.04 -27.42 3.74
C THR A 255 -5.87 -28.20 3.15
N THR A 256 -5.76 -29.46 3.52
CA THR A 256 -4.77 -30.38 2.95
C THR A 256 -5.45 -31.44 2.08
N ASP A 257 -4.74 -31.94 1.08
CA ASP A 257 -5.17 -33.11 0.33
C ASP A 257 -5.01 -34.41 1.17
N LEU A 258 -5.43 -35.53 0.60
CA LEU A 258 -5.33 -36.86 1.27
C LEU A 258 -3.87 -37.26 1.59
N TYR A 259 -2.88 -36.62 1.02
CA TYR A 259 -1.44 -36.88 1.22
C TYR A 259 -0.80 -35.85 2.14
N GLY A 260 -1.58 -34.93 2.73
CA GLY A 260 -1.07 -33.88 3.63
C GLY A 260 -0.46 -32.66 2.92
N ASN A 261 -0.53 -32.57 1.59
CA ASN A 261 -0.07 -31.38 0.86
C ASN A 261 -1.09 -30.24 1.05
N LYS A 262 -0.59 -29.06 1.31
CA LYS A 262 -1.43 -27.86 1.43
C LYS A 262 -2.08 -27.52 0.08
N ASN A 263 -3.39 -27.31 0.08
CA ASN A 263 -4.12 -26.76 -1.06
C ASN A 263 -3.84 -25.26 -1.14
N THR A 264 -2.71 -24.88 -1.75
CA THR A 264 -2.34 -23.47 -1.94
C THR A 264 -2.64 -23.04 -3.37
N ILE A 265 -3.11 -21.80 -3.54
CA ILE A 265 -3.37 -21.20 -4.86
C ILE A 265 -2.06 -20.89 -5.57
N PHE A 266 -1.07 -20.43 -4.80
CA PHE A 266 0.28 -20.13 -5.28
C PHE A 266 1.28 -21.19 -4.78
N LYS A 267 2.26 -21.52 -5.63
CA LYS A 267 3.34 -22.45 -5.34
C LYS A 267 4.69 -21.75 -5.49
#